data_5910826ef457213e1dceb4fd1c67567f
#
_entry.id   5910826ef457213e1dceb4fd1c67567f
#
_cell.length_a   1.000
_cell.length_b   1.000
_cell.length_c   1.000
_cell.angle_alpha   90.00
_cell.angle_beta   90.00
_cell.angle_gamma   90.00
#
_symmetry.space_group_name_H-M   'P 1'
#
loop_
_entity.id
_entity.type
_entity.pdbx_description
1 polymer ?
#
loop_
_entity_poly.entity_id
_entity_poly.type
_entity_poly.pdbx_seq_one_letter_code
_entity_poly.pdbx_strand_id
1 'polypeptide(L)'
;KLHYQIVYLVVRGQETIKIHLSEIGILVVESTAVSMTAYLLSELVKKKIKVIFCDEKRNPSSELISYYGSHDTSVKIRKQMEWRREEKATLWTEIVSEKIRKQAELLEEYGKTGAAICKF
;
A
#
# COMPACT_ATOMS: atom_id res chain seq x y z
N LYS A 1 27.22 -22.44 5.95
CA LYS A 1 26.37 -22.58 4.73
C LYS A 1 25.23 -21.60 4.88
N LEU A 2 25.31 -20.45 4.22
CA LEU A 2 24.22 -19.48 4.11
C LEU A 2 23.16 -20.08 3.17
N HIS A 3 22.05 -20.53 3.72
CA HIS A 3 20.86 -20.84 2.93
C HIS A 3 20.15 -19.52 2.65
N TYR A 4 20.39 -18.96 1.49
CA TYR A 4 19.51 -17.91 0.96
C TYR A 4 18.17 -18.56 0.60
N GLN A 5 17.20 -18.48 1.50
CA GLN A 5 15.82 -18.79 1.16
C GLN A 5 15.28 -17.64 0.31
N ILE A 6 15.31 -17.81 -0.98
CA ILE A 6 14.65 -16.90 -1.92
C ILE A 6 13.15 -17.18 -1.79
N VAL A 7 12.42 -16.26 -1.20
CA VAL A 7 10.97 -16.40 -0.97
C VAL A 7 10.24 -15.68 -2.11
N TYR A 8 9.44 -16.44 -2.85
CA TYR A 8 8.59 -15.93 -3.90
C TYR A 8 7.12 -15.92 -3.48
N LEU A 9 6.39 -14.90 -3.92
CA LEU A 9 4.94 -14.95 -4.00
C LEU A 9 4.57 -15.75 -5.25
N VAL A 10 3.87 -16.87 -5.07
CA VAL A 10 3.38 -17.69 -6.17
C VAL A 10 1.90 -17.48 -6.32
N VAL A 11 1.50 -16.77 -7.37
CA VAL A 11 0.09 -16.59 -7.74
C VAL A 11 -0.30 -17.73 -8.68
N ARG A 12 -1.25 -18.56 -8.24
CA ARG A 12 -1.82 -19.65 -9.04
C ARG A 12 -3.16 -19.20 -9.62
N GLY A 13 -3.21 -19.06 -10.92
CA GLY A 13 -4.40 -18.72 -11.69
C GLY A 13 -4.41 -19.50 -13.00
N GLN A 14 -4.79 -18.84 -14.09
CA GLN A 14 -4.67 -19.42 -15.44
C GLN A 14 -3.19 -19.67 -15.79
N GLU A 15 -2.31 -18.77 -15.35
CA GLU A 15 -0.85 -18.94 -15.41
C GLU A 15 -0.24 -18.82 -14.02
N THR A 16 0.87 -19.53 -13.80
CA THR A 16 1.61 -19.43 -12.53
C THR A 16 2.66 -18.33 -12.62
N ILE A 17 2.47 -17.27 -11.87
CA ILE A 17 3.41 -16.14 -11.79
C ILE A 17 4.20 -16.25 -10.49
N LYS A 18 5.52 -16.07 -10.57
CA LYS A 18 6.42 -16.02 -9.43
C LYS A 18 7.03 -14.63 -9.31
N ILE A 19 6.80 -13.97 -8.20
CA ILE A 19 7.31 -12.62 -7.92
C ILE A 19 8.23 -12.70 -6.71
N HIS A 20 9.42 -12.14 -6.80
CA HIS A 20 10.35 -12.10 -5.68
C HIS A 20 9.84 -11.10 -4.64
N LEU A 21 9.82 -11.47 -3.35
CA LEU A 21 9.26 -10.60 -2.30
C LEU A 21 10.01 -9.28 -2.12
N SER A 22 11.28 -9.18 -2.53
CA SER A 22 12.01 -7.91 -2.48
C SER A 22 11.54 -6.87 -3.50
N GLU A 23 10.78 -7.28 -4.50
CA GLU A 23 10.24 -6.42 -5.56
C GLU A 23 8.86 -5.85 -5.17
N ILE A 24 8.29 -6.35 -4.05
CA ILE A 24 6.96 -5.99 -3.60
C ILE A 24 7.06 -4.99 -2.44
N GLY A 25 6.55 -3.78 -2.63
CA GLY A 25 6.39 -2.81 -1.53
C GLY A 25 5.02 -2.91 -0.87
N ILE A 26 3.98 -3.10 -1.68
CA ILE A 26 2.58 -3.18 -1.24
C ILE A 26 1.91 -4.35 -1.96
N LEU A 27 1.18 -5.18 -1.23
CA LEU A 27 0.32 -6.23 -1.77
C LEU A 27 -1.13 -5.89 -1.49
N VAL A 28 -1.92 -5.67 -2.54
CA VAL A 28 -3.36 -5.46 -2.44
C VAL A 28 -4.06 -6.76 -2.83
N VAL A 29 -4.84 -7.30 -1.91
CA VAL A 29 -5.64 -8.50 -2.11
C VAL A 29 -7.07 -8.07 -2.44
N GLU A 30 -7.35 -7.93 -3.72
CA GLU A 30 -8.63 -7.41 -4.22
C GLU A 30 -9.77 -8.41 -4.06
N SER A 31 -9.50 -9.69 -4.27
CA SER A 31 -10.52 -10.74 -4.22
C SER A 31 -10.60 -11.37 -2.83
N THR A 32 -11.82 -11.59 -2.34
CA THR A 32 -12.07 -12.33 -1.10
C THR A 32 -11.91 -13.86 -1.27
N ALA A 33 -11.87 -14.36 -2.50
CA ALA A 33 -11.71 -15.78 -2.83
C ALA A 33 -10.25 -16.23 -2.96
N VAL A 34 -9.35 -15.63 -2.17
CA VAL A 34 -7.91 -15.95 -2.19
C VAL A 34 -7.53 -16.76 -0.95
N SER A 35 -6.77 -17.81 -1.14
CA SER A 35 -6.17 -18.59 -0.04
C SER A 35 -4.68 -18.26 0.10
N MET A 36 -4.25 -17.97 1.29
CA MET A 36 -2.85 -17.66 1.63
C MET A 36 -2.37 -18.53 2.77
N THR A 37 -1.08 -18.92 2.73
CA THR A 37 -0.48 -19.64 3.84
C THR A 37 -0.06 -18.68 4.94
N ALA A 38 -0.14 -19.09 6.21
CA ALA A 38 0.37 -18.32 7.34
C ALA A 38 1.87 -18.02 7.21
N TYR A 39 2.64 -18.93 6.59
CA TYR A 39 4.04 -18.71 6.30
C TYR A 39 4.26 -17.51 5.36
N LEU A 40 3.49 -17.42 4.28
CA LEU A 40 3.57 -16.27 3.34
C LEU A 40 3.25 -14.97 4.07
N LEU A 41 2.17 -14.92 4.84
CA LEU A 41 1.81 -13.72 5.61
C LEU A 41 2.92 -13.31 6.58
N SER A 42 3.53 -14.27 7.27
CA SER A 42 4.67 -14.02 8.17
C SER A 42 5.87 -13.43 7.44
N GLU A 43 6.22 -13.97 6.28
CA GLU A 43 7.34 -13.46 5.48
C GLU A 43 7.08 -12.06 4.90
N LEU A 44 5.85 -11.78 4.47
CA LEU A 44 5.43 -10.44 4.03
C LEU A 44 5.61 -9.41 5.17
N VAL A 45 5.16 -9.74 6.37
CA VAL A 45 5.31 -8.88 7.56
C VAL A 45 6.78 -8.68 7.93
N LYS A 46 7.60 -9.74 7.95
CA LYS A 46 9.05 -9.65 8.24
C LYS A 46 9.77 -8.72 7.26
N LYS A 47 9.39 -8.75 5.99
CA LYS A 47 9.96 -7.90 4.94
C LYS A 47 9.34 -6.50 4.92
N LYS A 48 8.44 -6.17 5.86
CA LYS A 48 7.75 -4.88 5.96
C LYS A 48 6.91 -4.55 4.72
N ILE A 49 6.46 -5.57 3.99
CA ILE A 49 5.55 -5.41 2.86
C ILE A 49 4.16 -5.11 3.44
N LYS A 50 3.55 -4.03 2.99
CA LYS A 50 2.20 -3.65 3.38
C LYS A 50 1.19 -4.55 2.69
N VAL A 51 0.33 -5.22 3.46
CA VAL A 51 -0.73 -6.09 2.92
C VAL A 51 -2.08 -5.46 3.22
N ILE A 52 -2.84 -5.18 2.18
CA ILE A 52 -4.18 -4.57 2.24
C ILE A 52 -5.18 -5.58 1.70
N PHE A 53 -6.23 -5.85 2.46
CA PHE A 53 -7.35 -6.68 2.04
C PHE A 53 -8.53 -5.81 1.64
N CYS A 54 -9.18 -6.16 0.55
CA CYS A 54 -10.39 -5.49 0.09
C CYS A 54 -11.65 -6.26 0.49
N ASP A 55 -12.75 -5.54 0.56
CA ASP A 55 -14.08 -6.10 0.74
C ASP A 55 -14.65 -6.66 -0.58
N GLU A 56 -15.90 -7.17 -0.53
CA GLU A 56 -16.62 -7.69 -1.71
C GLU A 56 -16.86 -6.63 -2.79
N LYS A 57 -16.83 -5.35 -2.42
CA LYS A 57 -16.97 -4.21 -3.33
C LYS A 57 -15.62 -3.70 -3.84
N ARG A 58 -14.52 -4.43 -3.52
CA ARG A 58 -13.13 -4.09 -3.88
C ARG A 58 -12.60 -2.83 -3.20
N ASN A 59 -13.24 -2.37 -2.12
CA ASN A 59 -12.72 -1.28 -1.33
C ASN A 59 -11.73 -1.80 -0.28
N PRO A 60 -10.63 -1.10 -0.02
CA PRO A 60 -9.73 -1.45 1.08
C PRO A 60 -10.49 -1.46 2.41
N SER A 61 -10.46 -2.60 3.11
CA SER A 61 -11.22 -2.80 4.35
C SER A 61 -10.34 -3.07 5.56
N SER A 62 -9.20 -3.72 5.36
CA SER A 62 -8.30 -4.10 6.45
C SER A 62 -6.86 -4.18 6.01
N GLU A 63 -5.95 -4.16 6.98
CA GLU A 63 -4.50 -4.19 6.76
C GLU A 63 -3.86 -5.18 7.74
N LEU A 64 -2.83 -5.90 7.27
CA LEU A 64 -2.01 -6.75 8.12
C LEU A 64 -0.92 -5.92 8.78
N ILE A 65 -0.96 -5.85 10.11
CA ILE A 65 -0.04 -5.05 10.91
C ILE A 65 0.80 -5.95 11.81
N SER A 66 2.12 -5.71 11.86
CA SER A 66 3.00 -6.40 12.79
C SER A 66 2.87 -5.82 14.21
N TYR A 67 2.95 -6.66 15.24
CA TYR A 67 2.94 -6.20 16.63
C TYR A 67 4.12 -5.26 16.97
N TYR A 68 5.27 -5.49 16.36
CA TYR A 68 6.52 -4.79 16.65
C TYR A 68 7.07 -4.01 15.45
N GLY A 69 6.19 -3.48 14.61
CA GLY A 69 6.56 -2.85 13.33
C GLY A 69 7.28 -1.51 13.43
N SER A 70 7.15 -0.77 14.54
CA SER A 70 7.81 0.53 14.73
C SER A 70 8.03 0.81 16.21
N HIS A 71 9.29 1.03 16.61
CA HIS A 71 9.64 1.41 17.97
C HIS A 71 9.39 2.90 18.27
N ASP A 72 9.27 3.75 17.26
CA ASP A 72 9.20 5.21 17.39
C ASP A 72 7.79 5.80 17.18
N THR A 73 6.76 4.97 17.19
CA THR A 73 5.40 5.42 16.88
C THR A 73 4.91 6.49 17.86
N SER A 74 5.19 6.33 19.15
CA SER A 74 4.77 7.29 20.18
C SER A 74 5.44 8.66 20.01
N VAL A 75 6.72 8.69 19.64
CA VAL A 75 7.47 9.93 19.39
C VAL A 75 6.93 10.64 18.15
N LYS A 76 6.66 9.89 17.07
CA LYS A 76 6.10 10.43 15.83
C LYS A 76 4.69 11.00 16.04
N ILE A 77 3.84 10.27 16.76
CA ILE A 77 2.49 10.73 17.08
C ILE A 77 2.55 12.02 17.93
N ARG A 78 3.41 12.07 18.94
CA ARG A 78 3.58 13.26 19.78
C ARG A 78 4.00 14.47 18.94
N LYS A 79 5.03 14.33 18.09
CA LYS A 79 5.45 15.39 17.17
C LYS A 79 4.31 15.83 16.25
N GLN A 80 3.52 14.90 15.74
CA GLN A 80 2.39 15.20 14.86
C GLN A 80 1.25 15.93 15.60
N MET A 81 1.05 15.65 16.88
CA MET A 81 0.09 16.38 17.71
C MET A 81 0.52 17.83 17.96
N GLU A 82 1.83 18.08 18.07
CA GLU A 82 2.42 19.40 18.28
C GLU A 82 2.39 20.29 17.02
N TRP A 83 2.10 19.72 15.85
CA TRP A 83 2.00 20.50 14.60
C TRP A 83 0.91 21.56 14.70
N ARG A 84 1.25 22.77 14.29
CA ARG A 84 0.30 23.87 14.22
C ARG A 84 -0.74 23.62 13.13
N ARG A 85 -1.85 24.31 13.23
CA ARG A 85 -2.97 24.17 12.28
C ARG A 85 -2.55 24.48 10.84
N GLU A 86 -1.70 25.50 10.69
CA GLU A 86 -1.16 25.90 9.38
C GLU A 86 -0.29 24.80 8.75
N GLU A 87 0.56 24.17 9.53
CA GLU A 87 1.42 23.07 9.06
C GLU A 87 0.60 21.86 8.60
N LYS A 88 -0.44 21.52 9.37
CA LYS A 88 -1.39 20.46 9.00
C LYS A 88 -2.16 20.79 7.73
N ALA A 89 -2.61 22.03 7.58
CA ALA A 89 -3.34 22.49 6.41
C ALA A 89 -2.47 22.48 5.15
N THR A 90 -1.23 22.96 5.23
CA THR A 90 -0.27 22.94 4.14
C THR A 90 0.01 21.52 3.66
N LEU A 91 0.36 20.63 4.59
CA LEU A 91 0.62 19.23 4.28
C LEU A 91 -0.61 18.53 3.65
N TRP A 92 -1.79 18.80 4.20
CA TRP A 92 -3.03 18.23 3.66
C TRP A 92 -3.31 18.72 2.25
N THR A 93 -3.09 20.00 1.97
CA THR A 93 -3.24 20.59 0.63
C THR A 93 -2.28 19.93 -0.37
N GLU A 94 -1.03 19.72 0.00
CA GLU A 94 -0.05 19.03 -0.85
C GLU A 94 -0.50 17.59 -1.17
N ILE A 95 -0.92 16.83 -0.16
CA ILE A 95 -1.38 15.45 -0.34
C ILE A 95 -2.60 15.38 -1.27
N VAL A 96 -3.58 16.25 -1.06
CA VAL A 96 -4.80 16.28 -1.89
C VAL A 96 -4.50 16.71 -3.31
N SER A 97 -3.67 17.75 -3.49
CA SER A 97 -3.26 18.22 -4.80
C SER A 97 -2.52 17.14 -5.58
N GLU A 98 -1.59 16.43 -4.94
CA GLU A 98 -0.86 15.35 -5.58
C GLU A 98 -1.77 14.17 -5.94
N LYS A 99 -2.72 13.84 -5.09
CA LYS A 99 -3.74 12.81 -5.37
C LYS A 99 -4.56 13.18 -6.62
N ILE A 100 -5.04 14.42 -6.69
CA ILE A 100 -5.81 14.91 -7.85
C ILE A 100 -4.97 14.86 -9.12
N ARG A 101 -3.72 15.32 -9.04
CA ARG A 101 -2.78 15.31 -10.17
C ARG A 101 -2.57 13.88 -10.69
N LYS A 102 -2.33 12.92 -9.79
CA LYS A 102 -2.14 11.52 -10.17
C LYS A 102 -3.39 10.87 -10.76
N GLN A 103 -4.55 11.25 -10.28
CA GLN A 103 -5.81 10.80 -10.87
C GLN A 103 -6.04 11.37 -12.27
N ALA A 104 -5.67 12.64 -12.50
CA ALA A 104 -5.76 13.27 -13.81
C ALA A 104 -4.78 12.63 -14.80
N GLU A 105 -3.53 12.38 -14.41
CA GLU A 105 -2.54 11.69 -15.22
C GLU A 105 -3.05 10.31 -15.67
N LEU A 106 -3.63 9.54 -14.73
CA LEU A 106 -4.20 8.23 -15.03
C LEU A 106 -5.35 8.32 -16.04
N LEU A 107 -6.26 9.30 -15.89
CA LEU A 107 -7.36 9.51 -16.83
C LEU A 107 -6.89 9.88 -18.24
N GLU A 108 -5.82 10.66 -18.34
CA GLU A 108 -5.21 10.99 -19.61
C GLU A 108 -4.59 9.76 -20.30
N GLU A 109 -3.91 8.91 -19.52
CA GLU A 109 -3.34 7.66 -20.00
C GLU A 109 -4.42 6.72 -20.59
N TYR A 110 -5.62 6.71 -19.99
CA TYR A 110 -6.77 5.95 -20.50
C TYR A 110 -7.59 6.69 -21.57
N GLY A 111 -7.08 7.79 -22.13
CA GLY A 111 -7.75 8.56 -23.19
C GLY A 111 -9.03 9.29 -22.76
N LYS A 112 -9.23 9.44 -21.45
CA LYS A 112 -10.32 10.25 -20.91
C LYS A 112 -9.77 11.60 -20.50
N THR A 113 -10.30 12.67 -21.09
CA THR A 113 -9.81 14.03 -20.86
C THR A 113 -10.03 14.43 -19.40
N GLY A 114 -8.96 14.32 -18.60
CA GLY A 114 -8.93 14.77 -17.20
C GLY A 114 -8.74 16.27 -17.00
N ALA A 115 -8.71 17.06 -18.08
CA ALA A 115 -8.37 18.48 -18.09
C ALA A 115 -9.29 19.39 -17.25
N ALA A 116 -10.45 18.92 -16.82
CA ALA A 116 -11.38 19.71 -16.00
C ALA A 116 -11.06 19.68 -14.49
N ILE A 117 -10.20 18.76 -14.03
CA ILE A 117 -9.95 18.51 -12.61
C ILE A 117 -8.76 19.32 -12.07
N CYS A 118 -7.85 19.76 -12.93
CA CYS A 118 -6.62 20.47 -12.55
C CYS A 118 -6.75 22.00 -12.46
N LYS A 119 -7.96 22.56 -12.42
CA LYS A 119 -8.18 24.02 -12.28
C LYS A 119 -8.61 24.42 -10.87
N PHE A 120 -7.80 24.05 -9.87
CA PHE A 120 -7.93 24.60 -8.52
C PHE A 120 -6.56 24.97 -7.95
#